data_00f97707d2294db7f7d2012faaabf794
#
_entry.id   00f97707d2294db7f7d2012faaabf794
#
_cell.length_a   1.000
_cell.length_b   1.000
_cell.length_c   1.000
_cell.angle_alpha   90.00
_cell.angle_beta   90.00
_cell.angle_gamma   90.00
#
_symmetry.space_group_name_H-M   'P 1'
#
loop_
_entity.id
_entity.type
_entity.pdbx_description
1 polymer ?
#
loop_
_entity_poly.entity_id
_entity_poly.type
_entity_poly.pdbx_seq_one_letter_code
_entity_poly.pdbx_strand_id
1 'polypeptide(L)'
;MAVMTKPSKQRIVALAGGVGGAKLSTGLQAALPAGCLTVIVNTGDDFEHWGLSICPDLDTVLYNLAHLNNPEMGWGRQDEKWTVLAEMERYGGEGWFRIGDRDLALHLRRTEWLRMGLSLTEVTDRMRRLLGIPSAILPMCNEAVRTLVHIEEGDLPFQHYFVRRRCEPTLVDLSFVGAENAT
;
A
#
# COMPACT_ATOMS: atom_id res chain seq x y z
N MET A 1 29.27 -28.81 31.42
CA MET A 1 29.11 -27.52 30.71
C MET A 1 27.85 -27.58 29.88
N ALA A 2 26.79 -26.90 30.30
CA ALA A 2 25.54 -26.83 29.52
C ALA A 2 25.79 -25.84 28.38
N VAL A 3 25.65 -26.31 27.15
CA VAL A 3 25.67 -25.47 25.94
C VAL A 3 24.39 -24.64 26.00
N MET A 4 24.50 -23.40 26.38
CA MET A 4 23.40 -22.43 26.24
C MET A 4 23.18 -22.20 24.75
N THR A 5 22.20 -22.89 24.16
CA THR A 5 21.72 -22.57 22.82
C THR A 5 21.14 -21.15 22.88
N LYS A 6 21.72 -20.22 22.08
CA LYS A 6 21.12 -18.89 21.89
C LYS A 6 19.65 -19.10 21.46
N PRO A 7 18.70 -18.44 22.11
CA PRO A 7 17.31 -18.55 21.69
C PRO A 7 17.21 -18.17 20.22
N SER A 8 16.63 -19.04 19.41
CA SER A 8 16.38 -18.73 18.00
C SER A 8 15.52 -17.47 17.96
N LYS A 9 15.96 -16.42 17.26
CA LYS A 9 15.15 -15.20 17.10
C LYS A 9 13.85 -15.62 16.41
N GLN A 10 12.75 -15.56 17.15
CA GLN A 10 11.43 -15.85 16.61
C GLN A 10 11.15 -14.88 15.46
N ARG A 11 10.86 -15.42 14.27
CA ARG A 11 10.45 -14.63 13.10
C ARG A 11 8.94 -14.61 13.05
N ILE A 12 8.37 -13.44 12.84
CA ILE A 12 6.93 -13.22 12.73
C ILE A 12 6.63 -12.70 11.34
N VAL A 13 5.64 -13.31 10.71
CA VAL A 13 5.05 -12.83 9.46
C VAL A 13 3.65 -12.30 9.78
N ALA A 14 3.39 -11.04 9.42
CA ALA A 14 2.08 -10.43 9.53
C ALA A 14 1.49 -10.23 8.12
N LEU A 15 0.24 -10.64 7.94
CA LEU A 15 -0.53 -10.30 6.74
C LEU A 15 -1.25 -8.97 7.01
N ALA A 16 -1.10 -8.03 6.12
CA ALA A 16 -1.63 -6.69 6.27
C ALA A 16 -2.33 -6.21 4.99
N GLY A 17 -3.44 -5.53 5.18
CA GLY A 17 -4.09 -4.69 4.20
C GLY A 17 -4.56 -3.43 4.92
N GLY A 18 -4.54 -2.29 4.29
CA GLY A 18 -5.06 -1.04 4.81
C GLY A 18 -4.64 -0.63 6.23
N VAL A 19 -5.44 0.23 6.83
CA VAL A 19 -5.14 0.91 8.10
C VAL A 19 -5.02 -0.04 9.29
N GLY A 20 -5.88 -1.07 9.36
CA GLY A 20 -5.88 -2.03 10.48
C GLY A 20 -4.59 -2.86 10.51
N GLY A 21 -4.19 -3.40 9.37
CA GLY A 21 -2.95 -4.15 9.20
C GLY A 21 -1.71 -3.30 9.47
N ALA A 22 -1.70 -2.04 9.04
CA ALA A 22 -0.62 -1.10 9.29
C ALA A 22 -0.45 -0.79 10.79
N LYS A 23 -1.54 -0.57 11.52
CA LYS A 23 -1.51 -0.36 12.98
C LYS A 23 -0.98 -1.60 13.72
N LEU A 24 -1.43 -2.80 13.35
CA LEU A 24 -0.91 -4.04 13.90
C LEU A 24 0.60 -4.17 13.65
N SER A 25 1.03 -3.92 12.41
CA SER A 25 2.44 -3.99 12.00
C SER A 25 3.31 -2.99 12.77
N THR A 26 2.81 -1.78 13.05
CA THR A 26 3.50 -0.78 13.87
C THR A 26 3.70 -1.28 15.30
N GLY A 27 2.66 -1.85 15.91
CA GLY A 27 2.76 -2.44 17.24
C GLY A 27 3.76 -3.61 17.29
N LEU A 28 3.73 -4.50 16.29
CA LEU A 28 4.67 -5.60 16.18
C LEU A 28 6.11 -5.12 15.95
N GLN A 29 6.33 -4.11 15.11
CA GLN A 29 7.67 -3.52 14.89
C GLN A 29 8.26 -2.93 16.19
N ALA A 30 7.43 -2.29 17.00
CA ALA A 30 7.86 -1.74 18.29
C ALA A 30 8.15 -2.82 19.35
N ALA A 31 7.42 -3.95 19.33
CA ALA A 31 7.54 -5.02 20.31
C ALA A 31 8.64 -6.05 19.98
N LEU A 32 9.05 -6.17 18.74
CA LEU A 32 9.96 -7.22 18.27
C LEU A 32 11.38 -6.68 18.06
N PRO A 33 12.40 -7.54 18.22
CA PRO A 33 13.76 -7.18 17.81
C PRO A 33 13.83 -6.86 16.31
N ALA A 34 14.70 -5.92 15.95
CA ALA A 34 14.90 -5.53 14.55
C ALA A 34 15.20 -6.76 13.65
N GLY A 35 14.55 -6.82 12.48
CA GLY A 35 14.69 -7.90 11.51
C GLY A 35 13.90 -9.18 11.85
N CYS A 36 13.06 -9.17 12.90
CA CYS A 36 12.21 -10.31 13.24
C CYS A 36 10.80 -10.23 12.63
N LEU A 37 10.39 -9.08 12.10
CA LEU A 37 9.10 -8.88 11.47
C LEU A 37 9.23 -8.81 9.94
N THR A 38 8.36 -9.57 9.26
CA THR A 38 8.06 -9.43 7.83
C THR A 38 6.59 -9.15 7.69
N VAL A 39 6.22 -8.10 6.94
CA VAL A 39 4.83 -7.75 6.65
C VAL A 39 4.56 -8.07 5.18
N ILE A 40 3.60 -8.95 4.92
CA ILE A 40 3.10 -9.23 3.56
C ILE A 40 1.83 -8.41 3.37
N VAL A 41 1.83 -7.58 2.34
CA VAL A 41 0.80 -6.57 2.13
C VAL A 41 -0.03 -6.87 0.90
N ASN A 42 -1.35 -6.68 1.02
CA ASN A 42 -2.30 -6.80 -0.07
C ASN A 42 -1.96 -5.84 -1.23
N THR A 43 -2.13 -6.33 -2.46
CA THR A 43 -1.98 -5.54 -3.70
C THR A 43 -3.25 -5.59 -4.57
N GLY A 44 -4.31 -6.26 -4.09
CA GLY A 44 -5.57 -6.37 -4.81
C GLY A 44 -6.28 -5.03 -5.05
N ASP A 45 -5.93 -4.02 -4.27
CA ASP A 45 -6.51 -2.67 -4.36
C ASP A 45 -5.65 -1.72 -5.21
N ASP A 46 -4.51 -2.19 -5.71
CA ASP A 46 -3.60 -1.40 -6.55
C ASP A 46 -4.30 -1.00 -7.85
N PHE A 47 -4.02 0.21 -8.32
CA PHE A 47 -4.61 0.73 -9.55
C PHE A 47 -3.73 1.80 -10.19
N GLU A 48 -4.14 2.29 -11.35
CA GLU A 48 -3.47 3.40 -12.01
C GLU A 48 -4.29 4.69 -11.86
N HIS A 49 -3.62 5.79 -11.48
CA HIS A 49 -4.21 7.12 -11.42
C HIS A 49 -3.20 8.15 -11.92
N TRP A 50 -3.62 9.02 -12.83
CA TRP A 50 -2.76 9.98 -13.56
C TRP A 50 -1.55 9.32 -14.26
N GLY A 51 -1.70 8.06 -14.70
CA GLY A 51 -0.60 7.28 -15.27
C GLY A 51 0.44 6.83 -14.25
N LEU A 52 0.14 6.91 -12.96
CA LEU A 52 1.00 6.50 -11.86
C LEU A 52 0.48 5.22 -11.21
N SER A 53 1.41 4.36 -10.80
CA SER A 53 1.14 3.16 -10.03
C SER A 53 0.81 3.53 -8.58
N ILE A 54 -0.41 3.32 -8.15
CA ILE A 54 -0.92 3.59 -6.81
C ILE A 54 -1.11 2.27 -6.09
N CYS A 55 -0.50 2.13 -4.92
CA CYS A 55 -0.56 0.91 -4.09
C CYS A 55 -1.02 1.29 -2.67
N PRO A 56 -2.33 1.51 -2.45
CA PRO A 56 -2.86 2.14 -1.23
C PRO A 56 -2.47 1.41 0.05
N ASP A 57 -2.52 0.09 0.07
CA ASP A 57 -2.20 -0.71 1.24
C ASP A 57 -0.70 -0.71 1.54
N LEU A 58 0.16 -0.86 0.51
CA LEU A 58 1.61 -0.74 0.66
C LEU A 58 2.00 0.64 1.20
N ASP A 59 1.40 1.70 0.70
CA ASP A 59 1.68 3.07 1.13
C ASP A 59 1.25 3.31 2.57
N THR A 60 0.06 2.82 2.92
CA THR A 60 -0.44 2.87 4.30
C THR A 60 0.52 2.16 5.27
N VAL A 61 1.01 0.97 4.92
CA VAL A 61 1.98 0.24 5.75
C VAL A 61 3.32 0.96 5.80
N LEU A 62 3.86 1.43 4.67
CA LEU A 62 5.11 2.19 4.61
C LEU A 62 5.05 3.44 5.49
N TYR A 63 3.98 4.24 5.38
CA TYR A 63 3.84 5.46 6.17
C TYR A 63 3.68 5.19 7.66
N ASN A 64 2.91 4.17 8.04
CA ASN A 64 2.75 3.81 9.45
C ASN A 64 4.06 3.33 10.07
N LEU A 65 4.79 2.42 9.42
CA LEU A 65 6.05 1.89 9.94
C LEU A 65 7.20 2.92 9.93
N ALA A 66 7.10 3.94 9.08
CA ALA A 66 8.02 5.08 9.05
C ALA A 66 7.59 6.24 9.96
N HIS A 67 6.46 6.15 10.66
CA HIS A 67 5.87 7.22 11.47
C HIS A 67 5.58 8.50 10.65
N LEU A 68 5.17 8.35 9.41
CA LEU A 68 4.83 9.42 8.48
C LEU A 68 3.32 9.49 8.17
N ASN A 69 2.52 8.57 8.72
CA ASN A 69 1.08 8.53 8.51
C ASN A 69 0.38 9.74 9.14
N ASN A 70 -0.74 10.16 8.55
CA ASN A 70 -1.59 11.18 9.12
C ASN A 70 -2.51 10.56 10.20
N PRO A 71 -2.32 10.89 11.49
CA PRO A 71 -3.11 10.30 12.57
C PRO A 71 -4.55 10.81 12.62
N GLU A 72 -4.81 12.02 12.11
CA GLU A 72 -6.12 12.66 12.15
C GLU A 72 -7.04 12.11 11.05
N MET A 73 -6.51 12.00 9.84
CA MET A 73 -7.26 11.48 8.70
C MET A 73 -7.37 9.94 8.72
N GLY A 74 -6.47 9.25 9.41
CA GLY A 74 -6.38 7.79 9.44
C GLY A 74 -5.84 7.16 8.15
N TRP A 75 -5.54 7.93 7.11
CA TRP A 75 -4.95 7.53 5.84
C TRP A 75 -4.01 8.61 5.31
N GLY A 76 -3.17 8.24 4.35
CA GLY A 76 -2.24 9.14 3.71
C GLY A 76 -1.08 9.57 4.62
N ARG A 77 -0.31 10.53 4.15
CA ARG A 77 0.88 11.04 4.81
C ARG A 77 0.56 12.30 5.61
N GLN A 78 1.24 12.51 6.73
CA GLN A 78 1.16 13.77 7.51
C GLN A 78 1.84 14.94 6.78
N ASP A 79 1.48 16.16 7.15
CA ASP A 79 2.03 17.41 6.63
C ASP A 79 1.91 17.56 5.10
N GLU A 80 0.85 17.01 4.52
CA GLU A 80 0.59 17.14 3.09
C GLU A 80 0.13 18.54 2.71
N LYS A 81 0.50 18.92 1.49
CA LYS A 81 -0.09 20.02 0.75
C LYS A 81 -0.85 19.42 -0.45
N TRP A 82 -1.78 20.20 -0.97
CA TRP A 82 -2.68 19.76 -2.03
C TRP A 82 -2.54 20.66 -3.27
N THR A 83 -1.33 21.20 -3.47
CA THR A 83 -1.06 22.18 -4.54
C THR A 83 -1.18 21.54 -5.90
N VAL A 84 -0.57 20.36 -6.09
CA VAL A 84 -0.63 19.64 -7.36
C VAL A 84 -2.05 19.15 -7.64
N LEU A 85 -2.76 18.63 -6.63
CA LEU A 85 -4.14 18.20 -6.78
C LEU A 85 -5.03 19.35 -7.29
N ALA A 86 -4.93 20.53 -6.67
CA ALA A 86 -5.70 21.70 -7.06
C ALA A 86 -5.41 22.15 -8.51
N GLU A 87 -4.14 22.11 -8.93
CA GLU A 87 -3.77 22.44 -10.30
C GLU A 87 -4.22 21.35 -11.30
N MET A 88 -4.17 20.06 -10.91
CA MET A 88 -4.70 18.97 -11.75
C MET A 88 -6.21 19.15 -11.99
N GLU A 89 -6.98 19.45 -10.96
CA GLU A 89 -8.41 19.74 -11.09
C GLU A 89 -8.66 20.99 -11.97
N ARG A 90 -7.85 22.02 -11.82
CA ARG A 90 -7.93 23.25 -12.64
C ARG A 90 -7.71 22.96 -14.13
N TYR A 91 -6.85 22.01 -14.46
CA TYR A 91 -6.61 21.57 -15.85
C TYR A 91 -7.57 20.47 -16.33
N GLY A 92 -8.63 20.17 -15.57
CA GLY A 92 -9.64 19.19 -15.94
C GLY A 92 -9.27 17.74 -15.59
N GLY A 93 -8.24 17.53 -14.76
CA GLY A 93 -7.88 16.22 -14.25
C GLY A 93 -8.84 15.72 -13.16
N GLU A 94 -8.88 14.42 -12.95
CA GLU A 94 -9.73 13.81 -11.93
C GLU A 94 -9.17 14.03 -10.51
N GLY A 95 -9.98 14.55 -9.59
CA GLY A 95 -9.62 14.82 -8.20
C GLY A 95 -10.27 13.88 -7.17
N TRP A 96 -11.00 12.84 -7.61
CA TRP A 96 -11.71 11.95 -6.69
C TRP A 96 -10.79 11.13 -5.80
N PHE A 97 -9.59 10.75 -6.28
CA PHE A 97 -8.55 10.12 -5.48
C PHE A 97 -7.52 11.18 -5.08
N ARG A 98 -7.47 11.49 -3.80
CA ARG A 98 -6.66 12.59 -3.29
C ARG A 98 -5.23 12.14 -3.06
N ILE A 99 -4.30 12.72 -3.83
CA ILE A 99 -2.86 12.51 -3.68
C ILE A 99 -2.24 13.82 -3.18
N GLY A 100 -1.57 13.78 -2.04
CA GLY A 100 -0.83 14.91 -1.49
C GLY A 100 0.50 15.14 -2.24
N ASP A 101 1.08 16.33 -2.11
CA ASP A 101 2.30 16.71 -2.86
C ASP A 101 3.50 15.81 -2.51
N ARG A 102 3.60 15.37 -1.24
CA ARG A 102 4.66 14.47 -0.78
C ARG A 102 4.39 13.01 -1.14
N ASP A 103 3.12 12.61 -1.09
CA ASP A 103 2.65 11.29 -1.50
C ASP A 103 2.89 11.09 -3.00
N LEU A 104 2.62 12.12 -3.80
CA LEU A 104 2.89 12.15 -5.23
C LEU A 104 4.35 11.81 -5.57
N ALA A 105 5.30 12.29 -4.78
CA ALA A 105 6.72 12.00 -4.99
C ALA A 105 7.02 10.49 -4.85
N LEU A 106 6.35 9.80 -3.93
CA LEU A 106 6.48 8.34 -3.77
C LEU A 106 5.89 7.60 -4.98
N HIS A 107 4.71 8.00 -5.44
CA HIS A 107 4.07 7.39 -6.62
C HIS A 107 4.88 7.61 -7.91
N LEU A 108 5.45 8.79 -8.11
CA LEU A 108 6.35 9.09 -9.22
C LEU A 108 7.57 8.16 -9.22
N ARG A 109 8.24 8.01 -8.06
CA ARG A 109 9.42 7.15 -7.94
C ARG A 109 9.08 5.68 -8.10
N ARG A 110 7.96 5.20 -7.54
CA ARG A 110 7.47 3.84 -7.76
C ARG A 110 7.27 3.57 -9.24
N THR A 111 6.50 4.43 -9.89
CA THR A 111 6.15 4.28 -11.32
C THR A 111 7.39 4.28 -12.19
N GLU A 112 8.34 5.16 -11.93
CA GLU A 112 9.61 5.21 -12.66
C GLU A 112 10.38 3.89 -12.52
N TRP A 113 10.57 3.37 -11.30
CA TRP A 113 11.31 2.14 -11.07
C TRP A 113 10.62 0.91 -11.67
N LEU A 114 9.28 0.83 -11.59
CA LEU A 114 8.53 -0.23 -12.26
C LEU A 114 8.70 -0.17 -13.79
N ARG A 115 8.68 1.01 -14.39
CA ARG A 115 8.95 1.21 -15.83
C ARG A 115 10.38 0.88 -16.23
N MET A 116 11.32 0.97 -15.32
CA MET A 116 12.71 0.52 -15.51
C MET A 116 12.85 -1.01 -15.39
N GLY A 117 11.78 -1.74 -15.12
CA GLY A 117 11.75 -3.20 -15.05
C GLY A 117 12.01 -3.80 -13.67
N LEU A 118 12.04 -2.98 -12.61
CA LEU A 118 12.09 -3.53 -11.25
C LEU A 118 10.76 -4.15 -10.88
N SER A 119 10.79 -5.26 -10.13
CA SER A 119 9.60 -5.86 -9.54
C SER A 119 9.02 -4.99 -8.42
N LEU A 120 7.74 -5.16 -8.11
CA LEU A 120 7.10 -4.44 -7.00
C LEU A 120 7.78 -4.74 -5.66
N THR A 121 8.26 -5.96 -5.47
CA THR A 121 9.07 -6.37 -4.30
C THR A 121 10.36 -5.54 -4.19
N GLU A 122 11.12 -5.39 -5.27
CA GLU A 122 12.36 -4.59 -5.28
C GLU A 122 12.09 -3.11 -5.03
N VAL A 123 11.05 -2.58 -5.65
CA VAL A 123 10.61 -1.19 -5.44
C VAL A 123 10.21 -0.96 -3.98
N THR A 124 9.39 -1.84 -3.40
CA THR A 124 8.96 -1.76 -2.00
C THR A 124 10.14 -1.85 -1.04
N ASP A 125 11.09 -2.75 -1.28
CA ASP A 125 12.31 -2.87 -0.46
C ASP A 125 13.18 -1.61 -0.52
N ARG A 126 13.33 -1.00 -1.70
CA ARG A 126 14.04 0.28 -1.84
C ARG A 126 13.35 1.38 -1.05
N MET A 127 12.03 1.51 -1.17
CA MET A 127 11.25 2.53 -0.46
C MET A 127 11.38 2.38 1.05
N ARG A 128 11.17 1.17 1.59
CA ARG A 128 11.28 0.94 3.04
C ARG A 128 12.66 1.30 3.59
N ARG A 129 13.73 0.98 2.83
CA ARG A 129 15.11 1.34 3.23
C ARG A 129 15.32 2.84 3.24
N LEU A 130 14.85 3.56 2.22
CA LEU A 130 14.94 5.02 2.14
C LEU A 130 14.14 5.71 3.26
N LEU A 131 13.05 5.08 3.70
CA LEU A 131 12.23 5.53 4.82
C LEU A 131 12.77 5.08 6.20
N GLY A 132 13.88 4.33 6.24
CA GLY A 132 14.50 3.88 7.49
C GLY A 132 13.72 2.78 8.21
N ILE A 133 12.83 2.04 7.55
CA ILE A 133 12.01 1.00 8.15
C ILE A 133 12.84 -0.28 8.34
N PRO A 134 13.02 -0.78 9.57
CA PRO A 134 13.82 -1.97 9.85
C PRO A 134 13.14 -3.29 9.48
N SER A 135 11.81 -3.33 9.49
CA SER A 135 11.02 -4.52 9.15
C SER A 135 10.99 -4.76 7.64
N ALA A 136 10.97 -6.02 7.22
CA ALA A 136 10.74 -6.35 5.82
C ALA A 136 9.27 -6.10 5.46
N ILE A 137 9.04 -5.49 4.28
CA ILE A 137 7.72 -5.29 3.70
C ILE A 137 7.74 -5.92 2.31
N LEU A 138 6.81 -6.81 2.06
CA LEU A 138 6.67 -7.52 0.80
C LEU A 138 5.25 -7.30 0.25
N PRO A 139 5.08 -7.03 -1.05
CA PRO A 139 3.77 -7.18 -1.68
C PRO A 139 3.35 -8.65 -1.63
N MET A 140 2.07 -8.96 -1.64
CA MET A 140 1.58 -10.34 -1.67
C MET A 140 2.02 -11.08 -2.94
N CYS A 141 2.18 -10.36 -4.04
CA CYS A 141 2.71 -10.86 -5.32
C CYS A 141 3.30 -9.69 -6.13
N ASN A 142 4.04 -9.99 -7.20
CA ASN A 142 4.55 -9.00 -8.15
C ASN A 142 3.61 -8.77 -9.33
N GLU A 143 2.76 -9.74 -9.59
CA GLU A 143 1.79 -9.74 -10.69
C GLU A 143 0.65 -8.77 -10.39
N ALA A 144 0.03 -8.28 -11.46
CA ALA A 144 -1.10 -7.37 -11.35
C ALA A 144 -2.36 -8.15 -10.97
N VAL A 145 -2.66 -8.23 -9.67
CA VAL A 145 -3.94 -8.69 -9.16
C VAL A 145 -4.82 -7.49 -8.88
N ARG A 146 -6.07 -7.52 -9.31
CA ARG A 146 -7.02 -6.41 -9.15
C ARG A 146 -8.37 -6.90 -8.65
N THR A 147 -8.87 -6.25 -7.60
CA THR A 147 -10.22 -6.48 -7.10
C THR A 147 -11.24 -5.74 -7.98
N LEU A 148 -12.15 -6.48 -8.57
CA LEU A 148 -13.34 -5.93 -9.22
C LEU A 148 -14.56 -6.12 -8.33
N VAL A 149 -15.34 -5.07 -8.23
CA VAL A 149 -16.60 -5.02 -7.50
C VAL A 149 -17.74 -5.09 -8.52
N HIS A 150 -18.51 -6.16 -8.46
CA HIS A 150 -19.69 -6.35 -9.30
C HIS A 150 -20.90 -5.67 -8.62
N ILE A 151 -21.52 -4.75 -9.32
CA ILE A 151 -22.73 -4.04 -8.90
C ILE A 151 -23.82 -4.22 -9.97
N GLU A 152 -25.06 -3.88 -9.68
CA GLU A 152 -26.16 -4.06 -10.63
C GLU A 152 -25.95 -3.30 -11.96
N GLU A 153 -25.24 -2.15 -11.93
CA GLU A 153 -25.00 -1.31 -13.11
C GLU A 153 -23.73 -1.72 -13.88
N GLY A 154 -22.96 -2.73 -13.41
CA GLY A 154 -21.72 -3.20 -14.05
C GLY A 154 -20.56 -3.39 -13.07
N ASP A 155 -19.34 -3.42 -13.59
CA ASP A 155 -18.14 -3.71 -12.81
C ASP A 155 -17.36 -2.43 -12.51
N LEU A 156 -16.85 -2.31 -11.29
CA LEU A 156 -16.02 -1.19 -10.85
C LEU A 156 -14.67 -1.71 -10.29
N PRO A 157 -13.53 -1.06 -10.61
CA PRO A 157 -12.33 -1.24 -9.83
C PRO A 157 -12.58 -0.90 -8.36
N PHE A 158 -11.94 -1.60 -7.43
CA PHE A 158 -12.21 -1.46 -5.99
C PHE A 158 -12.15 -0.01 -5.51
N GLN A 159 -11.12 0.75 -5.87
CA GLN A 159 -10.98 2.14 -5.43
C GLN A 159 -12.05 3.07 -6.03
N HIS A 160 -12.57 2.77 -7.23
CA HIS A 160 -13.72 3.50 -7.77
C HIS A 160 -15.01 3.22 -6.95
N TYR A 161 -15.22 1.97 -6.55
CA TYR A 161 -16.34 1.63 -5.68
C TYR A 161 -16.19 2.25 -4.29
N PHE A 162 -15.02 2.06 -3.67
CA PHE A 162 -14.78 2.41 -2.27
C PHE A 162 -14.64 3.93 -2.07
N VAL A 163 -13.82 4.60 -2.88
CA VAL A 163 -13.51 6.03 -2.71
C VAL A 163 -14.43 6.91 -3.54
N ARG A 164 -14.54 6.66 -4.86
CA ARG A 164 -15.30 7.51 -5.77
C ARG A 164 -16.82 7.39 -5.55
N ARG A 165 -17.33 6.16 -5.40
CA ARG A 165 -18.76 5.87 -5.20
C ARG A 165 -19.11 5.68 -3.71
N ARG A 166 -18.16 5.79 -2.77
CA ARG A 166 -18.34 5.73 -1.31
C ARG A 166 -19.14 4.51 -0.83
N CYS A 167 -18.98 3.38 -1.51
CA CYS A 167 -19.74 2.14 -1.26
C CYS A 167 -21.28 2.31 -1.38
N GLU A 168 -21.78 3.34 -2.07
CA GLU A 168 -23.21 3.59 -2.23
C GLU A 168 -23.93 2.52 -3.09
N PRO A 169 -23.34 2.02 -4.21
CA PRO A 169 -23.98 0.98 -4.99
C PRO A 169 -24.06 -0.34 -4.22
N THR A 170 -25.14 -1.09 -4.44
CA THR A 170 -25.29 -2.42 -3.85
C THR A 170 -24.26 -3.37 -4.42
N LEU A 171 -23.43 -3.94 -3.55
CA LEU A 171 -22.47 -4.99 -3.89
C LEU A 171 -23.23 -6.27 -4.25
N VAL A 172 -22.93 -6.84 -5.41
CA VAL A 172 -23.45 -8.14 -5.85
C VAL A 172 -22.41 -9.23 -5.61
N ASP A 173 -21.16 -9.02 -6.07
CA ASP A 173 -20.08 -10.01 -5.96
C ASP A 173 -18.71 -9.32 -6.05
N LEU A 174 -17.64 -10.09 -5.79
CA LEU A 174 -16.25 -9.67 -5.92
C LEU A 174 -15.50 -10.68 -6.76
N SER A 175 -14.59 -10.20 -7.62
CA SER A 175 -13.63 -11.06 -8.31
C SER A 175 -12.21 -10.49 -8.22
N PHE A 176 -11.21 -11.37 -8.35
CA PHE A 176 -9.80 -11.03 -8.25
C PHE A 176 -9.12 -11.36 -9.58
N VAL A 177 -9.14 -10.39 -10.48
CA VAL A 177 -8.57 -10.54 -11.83
C VAL A 177 -7.05 -10.63 -11.74
N GLY A 178 -6.47 -11.63 -12.40
CA GLY A 178 -5.02 -11.89 -12.39
C GLY A 178 -4.53 -12.76 -11.24
N ALA A 179 -5.41 -13.14 -10.29
CA ALA A 179 -5.03 -13.99 -9.15
C ALA A 179 -4.51 -15.37 -9.58
N GLU A 180 -5.00 -15.89 -10.70
CA GLU A 180 -4.56 -17.16 -11.29
C GLU A 180 -3.10 -17.15 -11.78
N ASN A 181 -2.51 -15.95 -11.99
CA ASN A 181 -1.13 -15.77 -12.41
C ASN A 181 -0.18 -15.41 -11.26
N ALA A 182 -0.72 -15.20 -10.05
CA ALA A 182 0.08 -14.81 -8.89
C ALA A 182 0.97 -15.98 -8.41
N THR A 183 2.25 -15.69 -8.10
CA THR A 183 3.25 -16.69 -7.66
C THR A 183 3.86 -16.30 -6.31
#